data_bdfcb3a002d22115892daec739831de1
#
_entry.id   bdfcb3a002d22115892daec739831de1
#
_cell.length_a   1.000
_cell.length_b   1.000
_cell.length_c   1.000
_cell.angle_alpha   90.00
_cell.angle_beta   90.00
_cell.angle_gamma   90.00
#
_symmetry.space_group_name_H-M   'P 1'
#
loop_
_entity.id
_entity.type
_entity.pdbx_description
1 polymer ?
#
loop_
_entity_poly.entity_id
_entity_poly.type
_entity_poly.pdbx_seq_one_letter_code
_entity_poly.pdbx_strand_id
1 'polypeptide(L)'
;EDVVREASRCLKMRGRFYMVHRPQRLVEIFEVMTRHHLEPKRIRMVYPHENKDANMVLIEAVKGGKALLKVEPPLVVYKEDGTYTQELPLLKMY
;
A
#
# COMPACT_ATOMS: atom_id res chain seq x y z
N GLU A 1 4.30 12.06 -6.67
CA GLU A 1 3.06 12.61 -7.19
C GLU A 1 2.81 12.25 -8.65
N ASP A 2 3.84 12.27 -9.48
CA ASP A 2 3.69 11.97 -10.90
C ASP A 2 3.15 10.57 -11.15
N VAL A 3 3.60 9.60 -10.35
CA VAL A 3 3.14 8.21 -10.50
C VAL A 3 1.64 8.10 -10.24
N VAL A 4 1.16 8.76 -9.20
CA VAL A 4 -0.26 8.72 -8.84
C VAL A 4 -1.10 9.42 -9.91
N ARG A 5 -0.64 10.57 -10.38
CA ARG A 5 -1.34 11.33 -11.42
C ARG A 5 -1.45 10.52 -12.71
N GLU A 6 -0.37 9.91 -13.16
CA GLU A 6 -0.38 9.09 -14.36
C GLU A 6 -1.25 7.85 -14.21
N ALA A 7 -1.20 7.21 -13.03
CA ALA A 7 -2.04 6.06 -12.75
C ALA A 7 -3.52 6.44 -12.83
N SER A 8 -3.89 7.59 -12.26
CA SER A 8 -5.26 8.05 -12.31
C SER A 8 -5.73 8.31 -13.74
N ARG A 9 -4.87 8.88 -14.57
CA ARG A 9 -5.21 9.16 -15.97
C ARG A 9 -5.41 7.88 -16.76
N CYS A 10 -4.63 6.85 -16.48
CA CYS A 10 -4.66 5.61 -17.27
C CYS A 10 -5.75 4.65 -16.81
N LEU A 11 -6.23 4.79 -15.58
CA LEU A 11 -7.22 3.87 -15.04
C LEU A 11 -8.63 4.26 -15.43
N LYS A 12 -9.44 3.27 -15.70
CA LYS A 12 -10.88 3.45 -15.87
C LYS A 12 -11.51 3.57 -14.48
N MET A 13 -12.73 4.12 -14.44
CA MET A 13 -13.50 4.15 -13.19
C MET A 13 -13.58 2.74 -12.61
N ARG A 14 -13.39 2.64 -11.30
CA ARG A 14 -13.32 1.39 -10.55
C ARG A 14 -12.06 0.58 -10.80
N GLY A 15 -11.13 1.08 -11.62
CA GLY A 15 -9.83 0.47 -11.78
C GLY A 15 -9.02 0.52 -10.49
N ARG A 16 -8.14 -0.43 -10.29
CA ARG A 16 -7.34 -0.56 -9.07
C ARG A 16 -5.89 -0.17 -9.31
N PHE A 17 -5.31 0.47 -8.31
CA PHE A 17 -3.92 0.89 -8.32
C PHE A 17 -3.23 0.34 -7.08
N TYR A 18 -2.08 -0.28 -7.25
CA TYR A 18 -1.30 -0.83 -6.15
C TYR A 18 0.01 -0.11 -6.04
N MET A 19 0.42 0.21 -4.82
CA MET A 19 1.66 0.93 -4.57
C MET A 19 2.35 0.38 -3.33
N VAL A 20 3.68 0.35 -3.38
CA VAL A 20 4.52 0.03 -2.22
C VAL A 20 5.35 1.26 -1.91
N HIS A 21 5.34 1.72 -0.67
CA HIS A 21 6.09 2.90 -0.27
C HIS A 21 6.46 2.83 1.20
N ARG A 22 7.21 3.82 1.67
CA ARG A 22 7.58 3.92 3.07
C ARG A 22 6.40 4.44 3.89
N PRO A 23 6.17 3.89 5.10
CA PRO A 23 5.05 4.34 5.94
C PRO A 23 5.12 5.81 6.34
N GLN A 24 6.32 6.38 6.45
CA GLN A 24 6.49 7.78 6.82
C GLN A 24 5.86 8.76 5.83
N ARG A 25 5.64 8.31 4.59
CA ARG A 25 5.06 9.13 3.54
C ARG A 25 3.56 8.90 3.35
N LEU A 26 2.95 8.11 4.24
CA LEU A 26 1.57 7.66 4.06
C LEU A 26 0.57 8.80 3.98
N VAL A 27 0.67 9.80 4.87
CA VAL A 27 -0.26 10.94 4.87
C VAL A 27 -0.17 11.70 3.56
N GLU A 28 1.05 11.96 3.10
CA GLU A 28 1.32 12.66 1.85
C GLU A 28 0.76 11.88 0.66
N ILE A 29 0.98 10.56 0.65
CA ILE A 29 0.50 9.68 -0.42
C ILE A 29 -1.03 9.70 -0.48
N PHE A 30 -1.69 9.61 0.67
CA PHE A 30 -3.15 9.64 0.72
C PHE A 30 -3.71 10.96 0.22
N GLU A 31 -3.07 12.07 0.56
CA GLU A 31 -3.48 13.38 0.07
C GLU A 31 -3.40 13.44 -1.45
N VAL A 32 -2.29 12.99 -2.03
CA VAL A 32 -2.10 13.00 -3.47
C VAL A 32 -3.10 12.06 -4.16
N MET A 33 -3.32 10.88 -3.61
CA MET A 33 -4.28 9.92 -4.17
C MET A 33 -5.68 10.51 -4.21
N THR A 34 -6.14 11.09 -3.12
CA THR A 34 -7.51 11.64 -3.07
C THR A 34 -7.65 12.83 -4.01
N ARG A 35 -6.61 13.64 -4.15
CA ARG A 35 -6.60 14.77 -5.08
C ARG A 35 -6.79 14.31 -6.52
N HIS A 36 -6.29 13.13 -6.85
CA HIS A 36 -6.38 12.57 -8.21
C HIS A 36 -7.45 11.48 -8.33
N HIS A 37 -8.43 11.49 -7.42
CA HIS A 37 -9.59 10.59 -7.46
C HIS A 37 -9.25 9.11 -7.29
N LEU A 38 -8.11 8.82 -6.65
CA LEU A 38 -7.77 7.47 -6.25
C LEU A 38 -8.05 7.33 -4.75
N GLU A 39 -9.06 6.54 -4.41
CA GLU A 39 -9.43 6.36 -3.01
C GLU A 39 -8.67 5.17 -2.43
N PRO A 40 -7.85 5.39 -1.38
CA PRO A 40 -7.18 4.27 -0.72
C PRO A 40 -8.23 3.36 -0.09
N LYS A 41 -8.22 2.09 -0.45
CA LYS A 41 -9.24 1.13 0.01
C LYS A 41 -8.70 0.11 0.98
N ARG A 42 -7.43 -0.28 0.82
CA ARG A 42 -6.80 -1.23 1.73
C ARG A 42 -5.35 -0.88 1.89
N ILE A 43 -4.85 -1.02 3.12
CA ILE A 43 -3.42 -0.93 3.38
C ILE A 43 -2.98 -2.13 4.20
N ARG A 44 -1.71 -2.47 4.03
CA ARG A 44 -1.09 -3.53 4.81
C ARG A 44 0.32 -3.10 5.14
N MET A 45 0.66 -3.05 6.42
CA MET A 45 2.01 -2.71 6.86
C MET A 45 2.91 -3.91 6.73
N VAL A 46 4.14 -3.69 6.32
CA VAL A 46 5.14 -4.74 6.17
C VAL A 46 6.25 -4.49 7.19
N TYR A 47 6.49 -5.48 8.03
CA TYR A 47 7.51 -5.43 9.07
C TYR A 47 8.68 -6.32 8.64
N PRO A 48 9.93 -5.83 8.72
CA PRO A 48 11.08 -6.68 8.39
C PRO A 48 11.25 -7.81 9.40
N HIS A 49 10.94 -7.52 10.67
CA HIS A 49 11.03 -8.48 11.77
C HIS A 49 9.89 -8.20 12.75
N GLU A 50 9.55 -9.20 13.55
CA GLU A 50 8.48 -9.07 14.54
C GLU A 50 8.72 -7.94 15.54
N ASN A 51 10.00 -7.64 15.84
CA ASN A 51 10.38 -6.64 16.84
C ASN A 51 10.78 -5.29 16.23
N LYS A 52 10.56 -5.07 14.96
CA LYS A 52 10.94 -3.84 14.30
C LYS A 52 9.71 -3.07 13.81
N ASP A 53 9.90 -1.79 13.60
CA ASP A 53 8.85 -0.97 13.02
C ASP A 53 8.62 -1.35 11.56
N ALA A 54 7.43 -1.08 11.06
CA ALA A 54 7.12 -1.29 9.66
C ALA A 54 8.06 -0.45 8.78
N ASN A 55 8.58 -1.06 7.72
CA ASN A 55 9.46 -0.36 6.78
C ASN A 55 8.82 -0.15 5.41
N MET A 56 7.68 -0.76 5.16
CA MET A 56 6.93 -0.60 3.92
C MET A 56 5.44 -0.63 4.20
N VAL A 57 4.66 -0.03 3.30
CA VAL A 57 3.21 -0.14 3.30
C VAL A 57 2.75 -0.51 1.91
N LEU A 58 1.86 -1.49 1.84
CA LEU A 58 1.20 -1.89 0.60
C LEU A 58 -0.15 -1.17 0.56
N ILE A 59 -0.41 -0.47 -0.53
CA ILE A 59 -1.63 0.34 -0.67
C ILE A 59 -2.39 -0.13 -1.90
N GLU A 60 -3.69 -0.36 -1.72
CA GLU A 60 -4.60 -0.58 -2.85
C GLU A 60 -5.57 0.59 -2.89
N ALA A 61 -5.62 1.26 -4.03
CA ALA A 61 -6.55 2.37 -4.26
C ALA A 61 -7.46 2.03 -5.43
N VAL A 62 -8.67 2.62 -5.42
CA VAL A 62 -9.65 2.40 -6.48
C VAL A 62 -10.05 3.75 -7.06
N LYS A 63 -9.98 3.89 -8.38
CA LYS A 63 -10.38 5.14 -9.03
C LYS A 63 -11.88 5.35 -8.89
N GLY A 64 -12.26 6.50 -8.35
CA GLY A 64 -13.65 6.81 -8.09
C GLY A 64 -14.29 5.96 -7.00
N GLY A 65 -13.46 5.32 -6.15
CA GLY A 65 -13.96 4.50 -5.06
C GLY A 65 -14.60 5.33 -3.96
N LYS A 66 -15.42 4.67 -3.17
CA LYS A 66 -16.05 5.30 -2.01
C LYS A 66 -15.11 5.27 -0.83
N ALA A 67 -15.32 6.15 0.13
CA ALA A 67 -14.54 6.20 1.37
C ALA A 67 -14.63 4.85 2.10
N LEU A 68 -13.81 4.69 3.09
CA LEU A 68 -13.65 3.54 3.99
C LEU A 68 -12.41 2.74 3.63
N LEU A 69 -11.40 2.93 4.45
CA LEU A 69 -10.13 2.25 4.34
C LEU A 69 -10.13 1.00 5.22
N LYS A 70 -9.69 -0.11 4.67
CA LYS A 70 -9.50 -1.33 5.45
C LYS A 70 -8.02 -1.49 5.76
N VAL A 71 -7.70 -1.68 7.03
CA VAL A 71 -6.33 -1.98 7.46
C VAL A 71 -6.21 -3.49 7.61
N GLU A 72 -5.45 -4.11 6.71
CA GLU A 72 -5.25 -5.56 6.72
C GLU A 72 -4.30 -5.98 7.84
N PRO A 73 -4.32 -7.25 8.24
CA PRO A 73 -3.32 -7.74 9.18
C PRO A 73 -1.90 -7.49 8.66
N PRO A 74 -0.95 -7.17 9.53
CA PRO A 74 0.40 -6.87 9.08
C PRO A 74 1.11 -8.08 8.48
N LEU A 75 2.01 -7.81 7.55
CA LEU A 75 2.88 -8.82 6.95
C LEU A 75 4.26 -8.72 7.61
N VAL A 76 4.73 -9.82 8.18
CA VAL A 76 6.06 -9.89 8.79
C VAL A 76 6.95 -10.72 7.87
N VAL A 77 8.03 -10.11 7.37
CA VAL A 77 8.91 -10.74 6.39
C VAL A 77 9.77 -11.83 7.03
N TYR A 78 10.42 -11.51 8.14
CA TYR A 78 11.25 -12.46 8.88
C TYR A 78 10.68 -12.66 10.27
N LYS A 79 10.67 -13.91 10.72
CA LYS A 79 10.37 -14.21 12.12
C LYS A 79 11.60 -13.92 12.96
N GLU A 80 11.44 -13.91 14.28
CA GLU A 80 12.55 -13.67 15.21
C GLU A 80 13.72 -14.64 14.99
N ASP A 81 13.43 -15.84 14.53
CA ASP A 81 14.45 -16.85 14.28
C ASP A 81 15.14 -16.68 12.91
N GLY A 82 14.77 -15.63 12.15
CA GLY A 82 15.40 -15.33 10.87
C GLY A 82 14.76 -16.02 9.67
N THR A 83 13.69 -16.75 9.84
CA THR A 83 13.03 -17.42 8.72
C THR A 83 12.00 -16.49 8.05
N TYR A 84 11.77 -16.73 6.75
CA TYR A 84 10.75 -15.99 6.01
C TYR A 84 9.35 -16.45 6.40
N THR A 85 8.41 -15.54 6.33
CA THR A 85 7.00 -15.92 6.42
C THR A 85 6.56 -16.47 5.07
N GLN A 86 5.44 -17.20 5.07
CA GLN A 86 4.91 -17.79 3.85
C GLN A 86 4.35 -16.76 2.86
N GLU A 87 4.04 -15.57 3.34
CA GLU A 87 3.41 -14.52 2.53
C GLU A 87 4.40 -13.75 1.66
N LEU A 88 5.69 -13.82 1.98
CA LEU A 88 6.71 -13.05 1.30
C LEU A 88 6.71 -13.19 -0.23
N PRO A 89 6.58 -14.40 -0.80
CA PRO A 89 6.62 -14.55 -2.26
C PRO A 89 5.51 -13.84 -3.01
N LEU A 90 4.49 -13.37 -2.32
CA LEU A 90 3.35 -12.70 -2.93
C LEU A 90 3.54 -11.20 -3.06
N LEU A 91 4.64 -10.65 -2.56
CA LEU A 91 4.90 -9.23 -2.60
C LEU A 91 5.34 -8.79 -3.99
N LYS A 92 4.75 -7.71 -4.46
CA LYS A 92 5.14 -7.05 -5.71
C LYS A 92 5.42 -5.60 -5.42
N MET A 93 6.50 -5.08 -5.98
CA MET A 93 6.90 -3.69 -5.78
C MET A 93 6.64 -2.87 -7.03
N TYR A 94 6.15 -1.67 -6.83
CA TYR A 94 5.86 -0.71 -7.89
C TYR A 94 6.55 0.62 -7.63
#